data_1351aad8b469cf36679530329c5168e9
#
_entry.id   1351aad8b469cf36679530329c5168e9
#
_cell.length_a   1.000
_cell.length_b   1.000
_cell.length_c   1.000
_cell.angle_alpha   90.00
_cell.angle_beta   90.00
_cell.angle_gamma   90.00
#
_symmetry.space_group_name_H-M   'P 1'
#
loop_
_entity.id
_entity.type
_entity.pdbx_description
1 polymer ?
#
loop_
_entity_poly.entity_id
_entity_poly.type
_entity_poly.pdbx_seq_one_letter_code
_entity_poly.pdbx_strand_id
1 'polypeptide(L)'
;MSANTISDIDQKNNDMTFLITNSNVSIVNALRRTILSDIPILAFKTTPYEENKCDITVNTSRFNNEIIKQRISCIPVHIDDLTIPYENLEIQLNVKNNTSATINVTTEDFKIKDTSNDTFISQEEVKKIFPPNKLTKDFIQLLRLRPKLSETLKEEEINLTAKLSMVTPSENGCFNAVYLCSYNNLPDKNKIQEVWNEKSAELKSTGYSDTDVEIYKKNWNLLDAKRIFVDGSYTFKIKSLGIYNCTKLVKMACDILVNRFDYLASSTGFAIKDNETTMENSVDIVFENEDYSIGKMLEYVFYTNYYLNSATISYVSFYKTHPHNDESILRISFVNAIEKPAVTQLLSSVCNLSSEIFKSIKNQF
;
A
#
# COMPACT_ATOMS: atom_id res chain seq x y z
N MET A 1 14.95 19.76 -11.09
CA MET A 1 15.05 18.87 -9.92
C MET A 1 16.18 17.89 -10.12
N SER A 2 17.00 17.61 -9.09
CA SER A 2 17.97 16.53 -9.15
C SER A 2 17.22 15.19 -9.31
N ALA A 3 17.76 14.27 -10.12
CA ALA A 3 17.12 12.96 -10.30
C ALA A 3 17.17 12.17 -8.99
N ASN A 4 16.06 11.56 -8.61
CA ASN A 4 16.01 10.62 -7.49
C ASN A 4 16.92 9.43 -7.82
N THR A 5 17.74 9.02 -6.86
CA THR A 5 18.70 7.91 -7.06
C THR A 5 18.36 6.78 -6.11
N ILE A 6 18.22 5.57 -6.66
CA ILE A 6 18.00 4.33 -5.90
C ILE A 6 19.33 3.60 -5.76
N SER A 7 19.65 3.18 -4.55
CA SER A 7 20.86 2.41 -4.24
C SER A 7 20.62 1.41 -3.11
N ASP A 8 21.61 0.58 -2.81
CA ASP A 8 21.63 -0.37 -1.69
C ASP A 8 20.40 -1.29 -1.66
N ILE A 9 19.99 -1.79 -2.83
CA ILE A 9 18.85 -2.73 -2.92
C ILE A 9 19.30 -4.08 -2.36
N ASP A 10 18.76 -4.46 -1.20
CA ASP A 10 18.91 -5.80 -0.61
C ASP A 10 17.53 -6.47 -0.57
N GLN A 11 17.38 -7.52 -1.40
CA GLN A 11 16.14 -8.31 -1.47
C GLN A 11 16.42 -9.74 -1.04
N LYS A 12 15.74 -10.19 0.01
CA LYS A 12 15.81 -11.56 0.53
C LYS A 12 14.40 -12.13 0.68
N ASN A 13 14.07 -13.14 -0.10
CA ASN A 13 12.73 -13.72 -0.14
C ASN A 13 11.66 -12.64 -0.41
N ASN A 14 10.77 -12.42 0.56
CA ASN A 14 9.66 -11.46 0.49
C ASN A 14 9.99 -10.11 1.15
N ASP A 15 11.21 -9.91 1.62
CA ASP A 15 11.68 -8.68 2.27
C ASP A 15 12.63 -7.94 1.34
N MET A 16 12.46 -6.63 1.23
CA MET A 16 13.35 -5.75 0.47
C MET A 16 13.62 -4.47 1.25
N THR A 17 14.88 -4.05 1.26
CA THR A 17 15.29 -2.71 1.70
C THR A 17 16.06 -2.03 0.57
N PHE A 18 15.93 -0.71 0.47
CA PHE A 18 16.66 0.11 -0.47
C PHE A 18 16.77 1.54 0.02
N LEU A 19 17.71 2.29 -0.52
CA LEU A 19 17.94 3.68 -0.22
C LEU A 19 17.44 4.56 -1.39
N ILE A 20 16.69 5.61 -1.08
CA ILE A 20 16.33 6.69 -2.02
C ILE A 20 17.07 7.94 -1.57
N THR A 21 17.84 8.55 -2.47
CA THR A 21 18.56 9.81 -2.24
C THR A 21 18.13 10.88 -3.23
N ASN A 22 18.45 12.13 -2.93
CA ASN A 22 18.02 13.30 -3.71
C ASN A 22 16.49 13.37 -3.90
N SER A 23 15.75 12.99 -2.87
CA SER A 23 14.31 12.85 -2.91
C SER A 23 13.62 13.79 -1.92
N ASN A 24 12.29 13.82 -1.98
CA ASN A 24 11.45 14.55 -1.02
C ASN A 24 10.48 13.61 -0.33
N VAL A 25 10.10 13.96 0.89
CA VAL A 25 9.15 13.18 1.69
C VAL A 25 7.80 12.96 0.95
N SER A 26 7.36 13.90 0.12
CA SER A 26 6.12 13.78 -0.65
C SER A 26 6.20 12.62 -1.66
N ILE A 27 7.34 12.49 -2.37
CA ILE A 27 7.61 11.40 -3.33
C ILE A 27 7.61 10.05 -2.60
N VAL A 28 8.39 9.97 -1.53
CA VAL A 28 8.59 8.75 -0.74
C VAL A 28 7.28 8.28 -0.10
N ASN A 29 6.50 9.24 0.44
CA ASN A 29 5.22 8.93 1.07
C ASN A 29 4.13 8.56 0.05
N ALA A 30 4.10 9.20 -1.12
CA ALA A 30 3.21 8.79 -2.22
C ALA A 30 3.48 7.33 -2.62
N LEU A 31 4.75 6.97 -2.86
CA LEU A 31 5.14 5.60 -3.19
C LEU A 31 4.73 4.61 -2.09
N ARG A 32 5.04 4.92 -0.81
CA ARG A 32 4.68 4.08 0.33
C ARG A 32 3.17 3.85 0.43
N ARG A 33 2.37 4.91 0.31
CA ARG A 33 0.92 4.83 0.42
C ARG A 33 0.32 4.02 -0.72
N THR A 34 0.77 4.24 -1.95
CA THR A 34 0.29 3.49 -3.12
C THR A 34 0.63 2.00 -3.01
N ILE A 35 1.82 1.63 -2.49
CA ILE A 35 2.15 0.21 -2.22
C ILE A 35 1.20 -0.40 -1.18
N LEU A 36 0.76 0.36 -0.17
CA LEU A 36 -0.11 -0.14 0.89
C LEU A 36 -1.58 -0.23 0.49
N SER A 37 -2.09 0.68 -0.34
CA SER A 37 -3.53 0.84 -0.56
C SER A 37 -4.02 0.60 -1.96
N ASP A 38 -3.17 0.72 -2.98
CA ASP A 38 -3.66 0.81 -4.36
C ASP A 38 -3.23 -0.39 -5.25
N ILE A 39 -2.38 -1.29 -4.73
CA ILE A 39 -1.93 -2.46 -5.50
C ILE A 39 -3.08 -3.45 -5.68
N PRO A 40 -3.52 -3.72 -6.92
CA PRO A 40 -4.59 -4.69 -7.18
C PRO A 40 -4.11 -6.12 -6.95
N ILE A 41 -4.98 -6.92 -6.36
CA ILE A 41 -4.80 -8.38 -6.21
C ILE A 41 -6.06 -9.12 -6.60
N LEU A 42 -5.94 -10.42 -6.83
CA LEU A 42 -7.09 -11.31 -6.90
C LEU A 42 -7.42 -11.83 -5.50
N ALA A 43 -8.67 -11.72 -5.08
CA ALA A 43 -9.15 -12.21 -3.79
C ALA A 43 -10.63 -12.62 -3.83
N PHE A 44 -11.10 -13.20 -2.74
CA PHE A 44 -12.49 -13.54 -2.56
C PHE A 44 -13.27 -12.36 -2.01
N LYS A 45 -14.05 -11.69 -2.86
CA LYS A 45 -14.90 -10.56 -2.44
C LYS A 45 -16.19 -11.12 -1.85
N THR A 46 -16.39 -10.90 -0.55
CA THR A 46 -17.55 -11.40 0.21
C THR A 46 -18.38 -10.26 0.82
N THR A 47 -17.93 -9.04 0.73
CA THR A 47 -18.58 -7.82 1.22
C THR A 47 -18.42 -6.69 0.19
N PRO A 48 -19.41 -5.76 0.07
CA PRO A 48 -20.75 -5.80 0.63
C PRO A 48 -21.59 -6.98 0.10
N TYR A 49 -22.79 -7.20 0.65
CA TYR A 49 -23.63 -8.37 0.30
C TYR A 49 -23.96 -8.43 -1.20
N GLU A 50 -24.20 -7.29 -1.82
CA GLU A 50 -24.55 -7.15 -3.23
C GLU A 50 -23.41 -7.59 -4.17
N GLU A 51 -22.17 -7.51 -3.70
CA GLU A 51 -20.96 -7.85 -4.45
C GLU A 51 -20.37 -9.20 -4.02
N ASN A 52 -21.04 -9.91 -3.11
CA ASN A 52 -20.58 -11.19 -2.62
C ASN A 52 -20.53 -12.24 -3.74
N LYS A 53 -19.37 -12.87 -3.90
CA LYS A 53 -19.13 -13.95 -4.87
C LYS A 53 -18.82 -15.30 -4.20
N CYS A 54 -19.21 -15.47 -2.93
CA CYS A 54 -19.09 -16.73 -2.20
C CYS A 54 -20.46 -17.23 -1.80
N ASP A 55 -20.86 -18.38 -2.32
CA ASP A 55 -22.09 -19.07 -1.97
C ASP A 55 -21.80 -20.29 -1.08
N ILE A 56 -22.50 -20.37 0.04
CA ILE A 56 -22.39 -21.49 1.00
C ILE A 56 -23.72 -22.24 0.99
N THR A 57 -23.74 -23.37 0.31
CA THR A 57 -24.94 -24.20 0.14
C THR A 57 -25.23 -25.07 1.36
N VAL A 58 -24.17 -25.58 2.01
CA VAL A 58 -24.27 -26.39 3.23
C VAL A 58 -23.22 -25.93 4.23
N ASN A 59 -23.64 -25.71 5.46
CA ASN A 59 -22.78 -25.44 6.59
C ASN A 59 -23.40 -25.99 7.88
N THR A 60 -22.86 -27.07 8.38
CA THR A 60 -23.22 -27.63 9.67
C THR A 60 -22.11 -27.54 10.69
N SER A 61 -21.07 -26.71 10.38
CA SER A 61 -19.96 -26.43 11.30
C SER A 61 -20.36 -25.50 12.44
N ARG A 62 -19.41 -25.19 13.32
CA ARG A 62 -19.61 -24.26 14.47
C ARG A 62 -19.61 -22.78 14.07
N PHE A 63 -19.06 -22.45 12.89
CA PHE A 63 -19.04 -21.05 12.42
C PHE A 63 -20.28 -20.74 11.62
N ASN A 64 -20.80 -19.54 11.78
CA ASN A 64 -21.83 -19.01 10.88
C ASN A 64 -21.23 -18.64 9.51
N ASN A 65 -22.08 -18.43 8.52
CA ASN A 65 -21.66 -18.17 7.15
C ASN A 65 -20.86 -16.87 7.02
N GLU A 66 -21.18 -15.85 7.82
CA GLU A 66 -20.49 -14.56 7.80
C GLU A 66 -19.00 -14.71 8.23
N ILE A 67 -18.76 -15.49 9.31
CA ILE A 67 -17.39 -15.75 9.77
C ILE A 67 -16.62 -16.54 8.72
N ILE A 68 -17.25 -17.55 8.08
CA ILE A 68 -16.60 -18.33 7.01
C ILE A 68 -16.26 -17.43 5.82
N LYS A 69 -17.20 -16.56 5.39
CA LYS A 69 -16.97 -15.59 4.31
C LYS A 69 -15.84 -14.61 4.65
N GLN A 70 -15.80 -14.10 5.89
CA GLN A 70 -14.70 -13.25 6.35
C GLN A 70 -13.35 -13.98 6.32
N ARG A 71 -13.31 -15.25 6.76
CA ARG A 71 -12.07 -16.04 6.75
C ARG A 71 -11.59 -16.33 5.33
N ILE A 72 -12.49 -16.62 4.40
CA ILE A 72 -12.18 -16.83 2.99
C ILE A 72 -11.61 -15.54 2.37
N SER A 73 -12.19 -14.39 2.64
CA SER A 73 -11.70 -13.11 2.09
C SER A 73 -10.28 -12.76 2.54
N CYS A 74 -9.83 -13.30 3.66
CA CYS A 74 -8.47 -13.10 4.17
C CYS A 74 -7.43 -14.10 3.58
N ILE A 75 -7.85 -15.06 2.75
CA ILE A 75 -6.93 -16.04 2.14
C ILE A 75 -6.21 -15.38 0.97
N PRO A 76 -4.86 -15.27 0.99
CA PRO A 76 -4.10 -14.73 -0.12
C PRO A 76 -4.15 -15.68 -1.32
N VAL A 77 -4.42 -15.13 -2.49
CA VAL A 77 -4.42 -15.84 -3.78
C VAL A 77 -3.11 -15.53 -4.50
N HIS A 78 -2.24 -16.52 -4.68
CA HIS A 78 -0.91 -16.34 -5.28
C HIS A 78 -0.98 -16.42 -6.82
N ILE A 79 -1.73 -15.50 -7.42
CA ILE A 79 -1.78 -15.28 -8.86
C ILE A 79 -1.23 -13.88 -9.09
N ASP A 80 -0.12 -13.78 -9.79
CA ASP A 80 0.58 -12.52 -10.02
C ASP A 80 0.33 -11.92 -11.41
N ASP A 81 -0.32 -12.66 -12.29
CA ASP A 81 -0.78 -12.18 -13.60
C ASP A 81 -2.28 -11.87 -13.54
N LEU A 82 -2.60 -10.59 -13.56
CA LEU A 82 -3.98 -10.09 -13.52
C LEU A 82 -4.69 -10.13 -14.89
N THR A 83 -3.98 -10.50 -15.96
CA THR A 83 -4.56 -10.56 -17.32
C THR A 83 -5.26 -11.87 -17.64
N ILE A 84 -5.07 -12.87 -16.78
CA ILE A 84 -5.74 -14.17 -16.95
C ILE A 84 -7.26 -14.02 -16.81
N PRO A 85 -8.06 -14.89 -17.44
CA PRO A 85 -9.52 -14.86 -17.32
C PRO A 85 -9.99 -15.44 -15.96
N TYR A 86 -9.58 -14.78 -14.84
CA TYR A 86 -9.86 -15.20 -13.48
C TYR A 86 -11.37 -15.32 -13.18
N GLU A 87 -12.20 -14.64 -13.93
CA GLU A 87 -13.67 -14.71 -13.80
C GLU A 87 -14.23 -16.11 -14.11
N ASN A 88 -13.49 -16.87 -14.91
CA ASN A 88 -13.84 -18.26 -15.25
C ASN A 88 -13.39 -19.26 -14.19
N LEU A 89 -12.58 -18.83 -13.22
CA LEU A 89 -12.10 -19.69 -12.15
C LEU A 89 -13.11 -19.74 -10.99
N GLU A 90 -13.68 -20.92 -10.76
CA GLU A 90 -14.57 -21.19 -9.65
C GLU A 90 -13.89 -22.11 -8.65
N ILE A 91 -13.73 -21.62 -7.42
CA ILE A 91 -13.15 -22.37 -6.32
C ILE A 91 -14.27 -23.10 -5.60
N GLN A 92 -14.13 -24.42 -5.49
CA GLN A 92 -15.09 -25.32 -4.84
C GLN A 92 -14.46 -25.93 -3.61
N LEU A 93 -15.22 -25.97 -2.51
CA LEU A 93 -14.87 -26.67 -1.29
C LEU A 93 -16.05 -27.55 -0.87
N ASN A 94 -15.83 -28.85 -0.84
CA ASN A 94 -16.81 -29.83 -0.37
C ASN A 94 -16.12 -30.83 0.54
N VAL A 95 -16.32 -30.71 1.84
CA VAL A 95 -15.70 -31.55 2.86
C VAL A 95 -16.75 -32.00 3.87
N LYS A 96 -16.76 -33.30 4.13
CA LYS A 96 -17.64 -33.94 5.11
C LYS A 96 -16.80 -34.77 6.09
N ASN A 97 -17.06 -34.66 7.37
CA ASN A 97 -16.36 -35.46 8.37
C ASN A 97 -17.06 -36.78 8.67
N ASN A 98 -16.59 -37.83 8.02
CA ASN A 98 -17.05 -39.19 8.26
C ASN A 98 -16.14 -39.96 9.24
N THR A 99 -15.20 -39.30 9.90
CA THR A 99 -14.23 -39.91 10.82
C THR A 99 -14.66 -39.79 12.27
N SER A 100 -13.98 -40.53 13.15
CA SER A 100 -14.16 -40.44 14.60
C SER A 100 -13.34 -39.33 15.26
N ALA A 101 -12.56 -38.59 14.48
CA ALA A 101 -11.72 -37.46 14.96
C ALA A 101 -12.17 -36.11 14.35
N THR A 102 -11.79 -35.01 14.98
CA THR A 102 -11.98 -33.68 14.39
C THR A 102 -11.02 -33.51 13.21
N ILE A 103 -11.55 -33.07 12.07
CA ILE A 103 -10.74 -32.74 10.90
C ILE A 103 -10.63 -31.22 10.69
N ASN A 104 -9.47 -30.79 10.20
CA ASN A 104 -9.26 -29.41 9.77
C ASN A 104 -9.60 -29.31 8.29
N VAL A 105 -10.44 -28.34 7.95
CA VAL A 105 -10.69 -27.94 6.55
C VAL A 105 -9.73 -26.82 6.21
N THR A 106 -8.96 -26.99 5.16
CA THR A 106 -7.85 -26.11 4.79
C THR A 106 -7.91 -25.74 3.31
N THR A 107 -7.01 -24.86 2.87
CA THR A 107 -6.86 -24.53 1.45
C THR A 107 -6.34 -25.71 0.60
N GLU A 108 -5.86 -26.80 1.20
CA GLU A 108 -5.54 -28.04 0.48
C GLU A 108 -6.80 -28.75 -0.09
N ASP A 109 -7.96 -28.57 0.57
CA ASP A 109 -9.23 -29.14 0.16
C ASP A 109 -9.88 -28.38 -1.01
N PHE A 110 -9.31 -27.25 -1.43
CA PHE A 110 -9.83 -26.47 -2.55
C PHE A 110 -9.65 -27.20 -3.87
N LYS A 111 -10.69 -27.14 -4.69
CA LYS A 111 -10.68 -27.53 -6.10
C LYS A 111 -11.02 -26.32 -6.94
N ILE A 112 -10.28 -26.09 -8.00
CA ILE A 112 -10.54 -24.97 -8.91
C ILE A 112 -11.06 -25.56 -10.22
N LYS A 113 -12.24 -25.10 -10.63
CA LYS A 113 -12.89 -25.45 -11.88
C LYS A 113 -12.76 -24.29 -12.85
N ASP A 114 -12.26 -24.56 -14.04
CA ASP A 114 -12.37 -23.62 -15.16
C ASP A 114 -13.74 -23.79 -15.80
N THR A 115 -14.60 -22.81 -15.65
CA THR A 115 -15.98 -22.84 -16.16
C THR A 115 -16.05 -22.68 -17.68
N SER A 116 -14.98 -22.23 -18.34
CA SER A 116 -14.92 -22.11 -19.81
C SER A 116 -14.83 -23.47 -20.50
N ASN A 117 -14.07 -24.41 -19.91
CA ASN A 117 -13.79 -25.73 -20.45
C ASN A 117 -14.45 -26.84 -19.64
N ASP A 118 -15.14 -26.50 -18.54
CA ASP A 118 -15.77 -27.42 -17.59
C ASP A 118 -14.78 -28.43 -16.98
N THR A 119 -13.51 -28.06 -16.83
CA THR A 119 -12.43 -28.93 -16.34
C THR A 119 -11.88 -28.44 -15.00
N PHE A 120 -11.40 -29.40 -14.18
CA PHE A 120 -10.69 -29.05 -12.94
C PHE A 120 -9.21 -28.85 -13.20
N ILE A 121 -8.66 -27.81 -12.59
CA ILE A 121 -7.22 -27.54 -12.58
C ILE A 121 -6.52 -28.60 -11.73
N SER A 122 -5.29 -28.95 -12.09
CA SER A 122 -4.51 -29.95 -11.35
C SER A 122 -4.23 -29.51 -9.91
N GLN A 123 -4.17 -30.47 -8.97
CA GLN A 123 -3.86 -30.15 -7.57
C GLN A 123 -2.48 -29.53 -7.38
N GLU A 124 -1.55 -29.79 -8.28
CA GLU A 124 -0.22 -29.14 -8.26
C GLU A 124 -0.32 -27.64 -8.58
N GLU A 125 -1.20 -27.26 -9.50
CA GLU A 125 -1.45 -25.85 -9.81
C GLU A 125 -2.25 -25.17 -8.70
N VAL A 126 -3.24 -25.85 -8.12
CA VAL A 126 -3.97 -25.35 -6.94
C VAL A 126 -3.00 -25.07 -5.78
N LYS A 127 -2.01 -25.94 -5.54
CA LYS A 127 -0.95 -25.72 -4.52
C LYS A 127 -0.02 -24.55 -4.84
N LYS A 128 0.12 -24.13 -6.09
CA LYS A 128 0.85 -22.90 -6.44
C LYS A 128 0.04 -21.66 -6.11
N ILE A 129 -1.28 -21.73 -6.30
CA ILE A 129 -2.20 -20.63 -5.99
C ILE A 129 -2.43 -20.50 -4.48
N PHE A 130 -2.52 -21.61 -3.77
CA PHE A 130 -2.70 -21.69 -2.32
C PHE A 130 -1.56 -22.50 -1.69
N PRO A 131 -0.34 -21.94 -1.61
CA PRO A 131 0.82 -22.70 -1.15
C PRO A 131 0.77 -22.97 0.35
N PRO A 132 1.34 -24.11 0.79
CA PRO A 132 1.53 -24.37 2.21
C PRO A 132 2.62 -23.48 2.79
N ASN A 133 2.61 -23.31 4.11
CA ASN A 133 3.68 -22.61 4.82
C ASN A 133 5.04 -23.27 4.52
N LYS A 134 6.05 -22.45 4.21
CA LYS A 134 7.38 -22.95 3.79
C LYS A 134 8.08 -23.78 4.88
N LEU A 135 7.85 -23.47 6.15
CA LEU A 135 8.48 -24.12 7.31
C LEU A 135 7.67 -25.32 7.81
N THR A 136 6.41 -25.08 8.19
CA THR A 136 5.55 -26.11 8.83
C THR A 136 4.87 -27.04 7.83
N LYS A 137 4.81 -26.63 6.55
CA LYS A 137 4.08 -27.32 5.48
C LYS A 137 2.55 -27.36 5.66
N ASP A 138 2.03 -26.63 6.64
CA ASP A 138 0.59 -26.52 6.88
C ASP A 138 -0.06 -25.60 5.87
N PHE A 139 -1.29 -25.96 5.48
CA PHE A 139 -2.16 -25.11 4.66
C PHE A 139 -3.00 -24.17 5.55
N ILE A 140 -3.57 -23.12 4.96
CA ILE A 140 -4.40 -22.16 5.69
C ILE A 140 -5.68 -22.83 6.15
N GLN A 141 -5.90 -22.87 7.46
CA GLN A 141 -7.09 -23.48 8.06
C GLN A 141 -8.29 -22.54 7.95
N LEU A 142 -9.37 -23.01 7.32
CA LEU A 142 -10.64 -22.30 7.21
C LEU A 142 -11.53 -22.54 8.43
N LEU A 143 -11.80 -23.82 8.73
CA LEU A 143 -12.65 -24.25 9.84
C LEU A 143 -12.29 -25.66 10.32
N ARG A 144 -13.00 -26.12 11.36
CA ARG A 144 -12.91 -27.51 11.86
C ARG A 144 -14.27 -28.14 11.81
N LEU A 145 -14.32 -29.41 11.38
CA LEU A 145 -15.51 -30.26 11.44
C LEU A 145 -15.33 -31.31 12.53
N ARG A 146 -16.30 -31.40 13.41
CA ARG A 146 -16.29 -32.40 14.51
C ARG A 146 -16.67 -33.77 14.00
N PRO A 147 -16.25 -34.80 14.73
CA PRO A 147 -16.70 -36.17 14.43
C PRO A 147 -18.20 -36.31 14.66
N LYS A 148 -18.79 -37.33 14.02
CA LYS A 148 -20.15 -37.75 14.30
C LYS A 148 -20.23 -38.27 15.75
N LEU A 149 -21.05 -37.61 16.58
CA LEU A 149 -21.15 -37.88 18.00
C LEU A 149 -22.11 -39.01 18.33
N SER A 150 -23.08 -39.31 17.45
CA SER A 150 -24.04 -40.42 17.59
C SER A 150 -24.58 -40.81 16.23
N GLU A 151 -25.21 -42.00 16.14
CA GLU A 151 -25.81 -42.45 14.90
C GLU A 151 -27.02 -41.62 14.46
N THR A 152 -27.67 -40.94 15.39
CA THR A 152 -28.84 -40.06 15.13
C THR A 152 -28.46 -38.67 14.62
N LEU A 153 -27.21 -38.23 14.82
CA LEU A 153 -26.75 -36.94 14.35
C LEU A 153 -26.11 -37.06 12.97
N LYS A 154 -26.38 -36.07 12.11
CA LYS A 154 -25.70 -35.95 10.82
C LYS A 154 -24.24 -35.56 11.01
N GLU A 155 -23.41 -35.97 10.11
CA GLU A 155 -22.02 -35.59 10.02
C GLU A 155 -21.92 -34.06 9.79
N GLU A 156 -20.86 -33.43 10.35
CA GLU A 156 -20.57 -32.02 10.02
C GLU A 156 -19.98 -31.97 8.61
N GLU A 157 -20.48 -31.00 7.82
CA GLU A 157 -20.05 -30.80 6.45
C GLU A 157 -20.06 -29.31 6.09
N ILE A 158 -19.24 -28.95 5.12
CA ILE A 158 -19.21 -27.66 4.47
C ILE A 158 -19.21 -27.85 2.95
N ASN A 159 -20.10 -27.13 2.27
CA ASN A 159 -20.11 -27.05 0.81
C ASN A 159 -20.27 -25.61 0.40
N LEU A 160 -19.27 -25.08 -0.32
CA LEU A 160 -19.28 -23.72 -0.82
C LEU A 160 -18.62 -23.61 -2.19
N THR A 161 -19.02 -22.59 -2.91
CA THR A 161 -18.38 -22.13 -4.15
C THR A 161 -18.03 -20.67 -4.03
N ALA A 162 -16.89 -20.27 -4.61
CA ALA A 162 -16.45 -18.90 -4.60
C ALA A 162 -15.74 -18.53 -5.91
N LYS A 163 -15.90 -17.29 -6.35
CA LYS A 163 -15.21 -16.72 -7.52
C LYS A 163 -14.25 -15.62 -7.10
N LEU A 164 -13.20 -15.45 -7.88
CA LEU A 164 -12.22 -14.40 -7.66
C LEU A 164 -12.73 -13.04 -8.17
N SER A 165 -12.23 -11.99 -7.57
CA SER A 165 -12.42 -10.60 -7.99
C SER A 165 -11.09 -9.87 -7.91
N MET A 166 -10.88 -8.93 -8.82
CA MET A 166 -9.79 -7.97 -8.71
C MET A 166 -10.20 -6.89 -7.71
N VAL A 167 -9.42 -6.71 -6.68
CA VAL A 167 -9.69 -5.82 -5.54
C VAL A 167 -8.43 -5.08 -5.11
N THR A 168 -8.61 -4.00 -4.36
CA THR A 168 -7.50 -3.23 -3.79
C THR A 168 -7.63 -3.10 -2.27
N PRO A 169 -6.53 -2.88 -1.55
CA PRO A 169 -6.58 -2.66 -0.09
C PRO A 169 -7.37 -1.41 0.32
N SER A 170 -7.54 -0.43 -0.58
CA SER A 170 -8.40 0.74 -0.35
C SER A 170 -9.88 0.37 -0.16
N GLU A 171 -10.32 -0.72 -0.78
CA GLU A 171 -11.68 -1.24 -0.59
C GLU A 171 -11.82 -1.95 0.77
N ASN A 172 -10.84 -2.79 1.12
CA ASN A 172 -10.82 -3.49 2.39
C ASN A 172 -9.37 -3.87 2.76
N GLY A 173 -8.96 -3.57 3.99
CA GLY A 173 -7.61 -3.87 4.48
C GLY A 173 -7.24 -5.37 4.50
N CYS A 174 -8.18 -6.30 4.34
CA CYS A 174 -7.85 -7.73 4.17
C CYS A 174 -7.22 -8.05 2.80
N PHE A 175 -7.31 -7.15 1.82
CA PHE A 175 -6.79 -7.35 0.46
C PHE A 175 -5.36 -6.81 0.28
N ASN A 176 -4.59 -6.73 1.35
CA ASN A 176 -3.22 -6.24 1.28
C ASN A 176 -2.29 -7.17 0.50
N ALA A 177 -1.48 -6.62 -0.40
CA ALA A 177 -0.37 -7.32 -1.05
C ALA A 177 0.90 -7.33 -0.19
N VAL A 178 1.01 -6.40 0.78
CA VAL A 178 2.14 -6.22 1.68
C VAL A 178 1.68 -6.17 3.13
N TYR A 179 2.47 -6.68 4.06
CA TYR A 179 2.20 -6.51 5.48
C TYR A 179 3.05 -5.42 6.15
N LEU A 180 4.06 -4.92 5.45
CA LEU A 180 4.86 -3.77 5.87
C LEU A 180 5.34 -2.99 4.66
N CYS A 181 5.10 -1.68 4.67
CA CYS A 181 5.77 -0.72 3.80
C CYS A 181 6.05 0.54 4.60
N SER A 182 7.32 0.83 4.86
CA SER A 182 7.76 1.95 5.68
C SER A 182 9.04 2.56 5.15
N TYR A 183 9.29 3.80 5.52
CA TYR A 183 10.58 4.45 5.31
C TYR A 183 11.04 5.18 6.58
N ASN A 184 12.33 5.37 6.68
CA ASN A 184 12.97 6.18 7.72
C ASN A 184 13.98 7.11 7.07
N ASN A 185 14.22 8.27 7.68
CA ASN A 185 15.31 9.13 7.30
C ASN A 185 16.65 8.40 7.46
N LEU A 186 17.59 8.62 6.57
CA LEU A 186 18.93 8.06 6.65
C LEU A 186 19.72 8.79 7.75
N PRO A 187 20.15 8.12 8.85
CA PRO A 187 20.92 8.77 9.89
C PRO A 187 22.27 9.28 9.38
N ASP A 188 22.62 10.53 9.70
CA ASP A 188 23.94 11.08 9.45
C ASP A 188 24.89 10.63 10.57
N LYS A 189 25.58 9.53 10.35
CA LYS A 189 26.46 8.92 11.37
C LYS A 189 27.61 9.86 11.78
N ASN A 190 28.16 10.65 10.88
CA ASN A 190 29.26 11.55 11.16
C ASN A 190 28.79 12.71 12.04
N LYS A 191 27.71 13.37 11.65
CA LYS A 191 27.11 14.46 12.42
C LYS A 191 26.58 14.01 13.78
N ILE A 192 25.99 12.80 13.85
CA ILE A 192 25.59 12.19 15.11
C ILE A 192 26.78 12.03 16.05
N GLN A 193 27.93 11.57 15.54
CA GLN A 193 29.12 11.41 16.37
C GLN A 193 29.73 12.76 16.81
N GLU A 194 29.73 13.76 15.95
CA GLU A 194 30.19 15.13 16.27
C GLU A 194 29.33 15.74 17.38
N VAL A 195 28.02 15.77 17.21
CA VAL A 195 27.08 16.31 18.20
C VAL A 195 27.15 15.54 19.53
N TRP A 196 27.36 14.21 19.47
CA TRP A 196 27.56 13.43 20.67
C TRP A 196 28.84 13.79 21.41
N ASN A 197 29.95 14.03 20.69
CA ASN A 197 31.23 14.42 21.31
C ASN A 197 31.10 15.75 22.05
N GLU A 198 30.45 16.73 21.44
CA GLU A 198 30.18 18.03 22.09
C GLU A 198 29.32 17.83 23.35
N LYS A 199 28.23 17.08 23.26
CA LYS A 199 27.32 16.82 24.38
C LYS A 199 27.98 16.04 25.50
N SER A 200 28.81 15.06 25.17
CA SER A 200 29.59 14.31 26.15
C SER A 200 30.58 15.16 26.92
N ALA A 201 31.24 16.12 26.24
CA ALA A 201 32.14 17.06 26.87
C ALA A 201 31.39 18.01 27.82
N GLU A 202 30.20 18.48 27.43
CA GLU A 202 29.33 19.30 28.26
C GLU A 202 28.90 18.56 29.54
N LEU A 203 28.42 17.30 29.41
CA LEU A 203 28.01 16.48 30.55
C LEU A 203 29.16 16.25 31.55
N LYS A 204 30.37 15.97 31.06
CA LYS A 204 31.54 15.80 31.88
C LYS A 204 31.93 17.10 32.63
N SER A 205 31.81 18.25 31.97
CA SER A 205 32.07 19.57 32.57
C SER A 205 31.07 19.90 33.68
N THR A 206 29.86 19.38 33.62
CA THR A 206 28.80 19.55 34.63
C THR A 206 28.86 18.51 35.76
N GLY A 207 29.88 17.62 35.75
CA GLY A 207 30.16 16.72 36.86
C GLY A 207 29.50 15.33 36.77
N TYR A 208 28.96 14.94 35.60
CA TYR A 208 28.45 13.57 35.39
C TYR A 208 29.61 12.55 35.40
N SER A 209 29.39 11.40 36.01
CA SER A 209 30.35 10.28 35.97
C SER A 209 30.35 9.61 34.57
N ASP A 210 31.43 8.89 34.23
CA ASP A 210 31.51 8.19 32.93
C ASP A 210 30.37 7.15 32.76
N THR A 211 29.93 6.53 33.87
CA THR A 211 28.78 5.60 33.86
C THR A 211 27.45 6.30 33.53
N ASP A 212 27.25 7.50 34.07
CA ASP A 212 26.04 8.29 33.80
C ASP A 212 26.04 8.77 32.34
N VAL A 213 27.19 9.19 31.81
CA VAL A 213 27.36 9.57 30.40
C VAL A 213 27.04 8.43 29.45
N GLU A 214 27.43 7.18 29.79
CA GLU A 214 27.05 6.00 28.99
C GLU A 214 25.55 5.72 29.00
N ILE A 215 24.88 5.85 30.14
CA ILE A 215 23.43 5.69 30.25
C ILE A 215 22.74 6.79 29.43
N TYR A 216 23.22 8.03 29.56
CA TYR A 216 22.70 9.15 28.80
C TYR A 216 22.87 8.94 27.27
N LYS A 217 24.03 8.38 26.83
CA LYS A 217 24.27 8.02 25.42
C LYS A 217 23.26 7.04 24.87
N LYS A 218 22.90 6.03 25.65
CA LYS A 218 21.89 5.05 25.24
C LYS A 218 20.54 5.72 25.00
N ASN A 219 20.10 6.57 25.93
CA ASN A 219 18.85 7.31 25.81
C ASN A 219 18.89 8.30 24.64
N TRP A 220 19.98 9.05 24.50
CA TRP A 220 20.18 10.00 23.41
C TRP A 220 20.14 9.32 22.04
N ASN A 221 20.78 8.16 21.86
CA ASN A 221 20.75 7.38 20.64
C ASN A 221 19.34 6.89 20.27
N LEU A 222 18.48 6.63 21.27
CA LEU A 222 17.11 6.20 21.04
C LEU A 222 16.16 7.36 20.66
N LEU A 223 16.48 8.57 21.06
CA LEU A 223 15.62 9.76 20.95
C LEU A 223 16.22 10.83 20.02
N ASP A 224 17.12 11.66 20.56
CA ASP A 224 17.59 12.88 19.89
C ASP A 224 18.49 12.61 18.69
N ALA A 225 19.33 11.58 18.74
CA ALA A 225 20.19 11.20 17.63
C ALA A 225 19.39 10.88 16.36
N LYS A 226 18.15 10.38 16.49
CA LYS A 226 17.28 10.06 15.35
C LYS A 226 16.78 11.31 14.60
N ARG A 227 16.94 12.48 15.16
CA ARG A 227 16.62 13.77 14.51
C ARG A 227 17.75 14.28 13.63
N ILE A 228 18.93 13.63 13.69
CA ILE A 228 20.10 13.97 12.90
C ILE A 228 20.19 13.01 11.72
N PHE A 229 19.83 13.48 10.54
CA PHE A 229 19.74 12.68 9.32
C PHE A 229 20.22 13.46 8.10
N VAL A 230 20.51 12.74 7.03
CA VAL A 230 20.86 13.32 5.73
C VAL A 230 19.59 13.74 5.01
N ASP A 231 19.47 15.03 4.70
CA ASP A 231 18.32 15.58 4.02
C ASP A 231 18.12 14.91 2.65
N GLY A 232 16.84 14.70 2.29
CA GLY A 232 16.48 14.09 1.03
C GLY A 232 16.88 12.62 0.85
N SER A 233 17.24 11.94 1.95
CA SER A 233 17.71 10.53 1.91
C SER A 233 16.87 9.65 2.84
N TYR A 234 16.31 8.57 2.28
CA TYR A 234 15.34 7.72 2.98
C TYR A 234 15.64 6.24 2.76
N THR A 235 15.70 5.47 3.84
CA THR A 235 15.77 4.00 3.79
C THR A 235 14.36 3.42 3.75
N PHE A 236 14.03 2.73 2.68
CA PHE A 236 12.76 2.04 2.49
C PHE A 236 12.84 0.60 2.96
N LYS A 237 11.72 0.11 3.50
CA LYS A 237 11.55 -1.30 3.86
C LYS A 237 10.17 -1.79 3.42
N ILE A 238 10.17 -2.85 2.60
CA ILE A 238 8.95 -3.50 2.10
C ILE A 238 8.99 -4.97 2.50
N LYS A 239 7.85 -5.49 2.94
CA LYS A 239 7.66 -6.92 3.19
C LYS A 239 6.37 -7.38 2.53
N SER A 240 6.53 -8.22 1.52
CA SER A 240 5.44 -8.77 0.72
C SER A 240 4.77 -9.96 1.41
N LEU A 241 3.47 -10.14 1.18
CA LEU A 241 2.75 -11.37 1.53
C LEU A 241 3.10 -12.55 0.61
N GLY A 242 3.85 -12.31 -0.49
CA GLY A 242 4.33 -13.34 -1.40
C GLY A 242 3.50 -13.49 -2.68
N ILE A 243 2.44 -12.70 -2.86
CA ILE A 243 1.67 -12.64 -4.12
C ILE A 243 2.57 -12.04 -5.21
N TYR A 244 3.19 -10.91 -4.92
CA TYR A 244 4.15 -10.25 -5.79
C TYR A 244 5.52 -10.18 -5.11
N ASN A 245 6.60 -10.21 -5.90
CA ASN A 245 7.92 -9.86 -5.38
C ASN A 245 8.02 -8.35 -5.11
N CYS A 246 8.92 -7.93 -4.24
CA CYS A 246 9.01 -6.54 -3.81
C CYS A 246 9.36 -5.57 -4.96
N THR A 247 10.21 -5.97 -5.92
CA THR A 247 10.52 -5.19 -7.11
C THR A 247 9.27 -4.95 -7.97
N LYS A 248 8.44 -5.99 -8.20
CA LYS A 248 7.18 -5.86 -8.93
C LYS A 248 6.23 -4.90 -8.22
N LEU A 249 6.13 -4.97 -6.89
CA LEU A 249 5.30 -4.05 -6.10
C LEU A 249 5.70 -2.59 -6.29
N VAL A 250 6.99 -2.27 -6.27
CA VAL A 250 7.46 -0.89 -6.52
C VAL A 250 7.14 -0.45 -7.94
N LYS A 251 7.37 -1.30 -8.94
CA LYS A 251 7.05 -0.99 -10.34
C LYS A 251 5.56 -0.75 -10.55
N MET A 252 4.71 -1.60 -9.99
CA MET A 252 3.25 -1.44 -10.06
C MET A 252 2.80 -0.14 -9.40
N ALA A 253 3.34 0.19 -8.22
CA ALA A 253 3.01 1.44 -7.54
C ALA A 253 3.43 2.67 -8.36
N CYS A 254 4.61 2.63 -9.00
CA CYS A 254 5.02 3.68 -9.92
C CYS A 254 4.07 3.80 -11.11
N ASP A 255 3.64 2.67 -11.71
CA ASP A 255 2.69 2.68 -12.83
C ASP A 255 1.33 3.26 -12.43
N ILE A 256 0.83 2.91 -11.26
CA ILE A 256 -0.42 3.46 -10.72
C ILE A 256 -0.30 4.98 -10.57
N LEU A 257 0.78 5.47 -9.98
CA LEU A 257 1.03 6.91 -9.80
C LEU A 257 1.17 7.62 -11.15
N VAL A 258 1.94 7.05 -12.08
CA VAL A 258 2.09 7.57 -13.45
C VAL A 258 0.72 7.68 -14.12
N ASN A 259 -0.08 6.63 -14.12
CA ASN A 259 -1.39 6.63 -14.74
C ASN A 259 -2.34 7.67 -14.12
N ARG A 260 -2.30 7.85 -12.79
CA ARG A 260 -3.09 8.88 -12.10
C ARG A 260 -2.66 10.29 -12.50
N PHE A 261 -1.35 10.58 -12.55
CA PHE A 261 -0.86 11.88 -12.99
C PHE A 261 -1.12 12.14 -14.47
N ASP A 262 -0.95 11.13 -15.34
CA ASP A 262 -1.25 11.26 -16.78
C ASP A 262 -2.76 11.50 -17.01
N TYR A 263 -3.64 10.85 -16.23
CA TYR A 263 -5.08 11.11 -16.22
C TYR A 263 -5.37 12.56 -15.80
N LEU A 264 -4.80 13.04 -14.70
CA LEU A 264 -4.97 14.42 -14.24
C LEU A 264 -4.41 15.43 -15.25
N ALA A 265 -3.28 15.14 -15.89
CA ALA A 265 -2.69 16.01 -16.93
C ALA A 265 -3.59 16.17 -18.14
N SER A 266 -4.34 15.13 -18.52
CA SER A 266 -5.26 15.14 -19.67
C SER A 266 -6.65 15.66 -19.33
N SER A 267 -7.00 15.74 -18.04
CA SER A 267 -8.31 16.20 -17.60
C SER A 267 -8.44 17.71 -17.74
N THR A 268 -9.52 18.17 -18.36
CA THR A 268 -9.82 19.60 -18.57
C THR A 268 -10.97 20.11 -17.69
N GLY A 269 -11.63 19.20 -16.97
CA GLY A 269 -12.88 19.48 -16.25
C GLY A 269 -12.73 19.83 -14.77
N PHE A 270 -11.55 20.25 -14.31
CA PHE A 270 -11.37 20.65 -12.90
C PHE A 270 -12.23 21.85 -12.54
N ALA A 271 -12.92 21.78 -11.41
CA ALA A 271 -13.59 22.92 -10.84
C ALA A 271 -12.56 23.89 -10.25
N ILE A 272 -12.29 24.97 -10.97
CA ILE A 272 -11.42 26.06 -10.52
C ILE A 272 -12.30 27.16 -9.97
N LYS A 273 -12.23 27.38 -8.65
CA LYS A 273 -12.98 28.40 -7.91
C LYS A 273 -12.04 29.55 -7.56
N ASP A 274 -12.48 30.79 -7.75
CA ASP A 274 -11.75 31.95 -7.26
C ASP A 274 -11.89 32.02 -5.73
N ASN A 275 -10.81 32.28 -5.04
CA ASN A 275 -10.81 32.38 -3.59
C ASN A 275 -10.75 33.85 -3.17
N GLU A 276 -11.91 34.44 -2.91
CA GLU A 276 -12.04 35.86 -2.59
C GLU A 276 -11.72 36.20 -1.12
N THR A 277 -11.50 35.20 -0.26
CA THR A 277 -11.62 35.42 1.19
C THR A 277 -10.29 35.64 1.92
N THR A 278 -9.13 35.19 1.42
CA THR A 278 -7.90 35.15 2.22
C THR A 278 -6.63 35.67 1.55
N MET A 279 -6.51 35.53 0.23
CA MET A 279 -5.31 35.94 -0.52
C MET A 279 -5.68 36.52 -1.87
N GLU A 280 -4.99 37.57 -2.30
CA GLU A 280 -5.14 38.11 -3.64
C GLU A 280 -4.68 37.12 -4.70
N ASN A 281 -5.32 37.16 -5.88
CA ASN A 281 -4.99 36.28 -7.01
C ASN A 281 -4.95 34.79 -6.66
N SER A 282 -5.82 34.34 -5.76
CA SER A 282 -5.85 32.96 -5.28
C SER A 282 -6.97 32.15 -5.96
N VAL A 283 -6.63 30.93 -6.33
CA VAL A 283 -7.58 29.96 -6.92
C VAL A 283 -7.53 28.65 -6.13
N ASP A 284 -8.69 28.02 -6.03
CA ASP A 284 -8.86 26.68 -5.49
C ASP A 284 -9.16 25.70 -6.62
N ILE A 285 -8.30 24.73 -6.82
CA ILE A 285 -8.51 23.61 -7.74
C ILE A 285 -9.10 22.45 -6.93
N VAL A 286 -10.31 22.04 -7.28
CA VAL A 286 -11.02 20.96 -6.58
C VAL A 286 -10.78 19.65 -7.32
N PHE A 287 -10.34 18.62 -6.58
CA PHE A 287 -10.19 17.25 -7.05
C PHE A 287 -11.20 16.36 -6.37
N GLU A 288 -11.84 15.48 -7.14
CA GLU A 288 -12.70 14.43 -6.63
C GLU A 288 -11.89 13.15 -6.43
N ASN A 289 -12.10 12.47 -5.30
CA ASN A 289 -11.49 11.20 -4.95
C ASN A 289 -9.94 11.19 -4.90
N GLU A 290 -9.31 12.37 -4.83
CA GLU A 290 -7.87 12.46 -4.66
C GLU A 290 -7.50 12.72 -3.19
N ASP A 291 -6.31 12.21 -2.80
CA ASP A 291 -5.83 12.22 -1.43
C ASP A 291 -4.42 12.84 -1.36
N TYR A 292 -3.91 12.94 -0.15
CA TYR A 292 -2.58 13.46 0.17
C TYR A 292 -1.43 12.81 -0.60
N SER A 293 -1.61 11.58 -1.12
CA SER A 293 -0.59 10.92 -1.98
C SER A 293 -0.33 11.72 -3.25
N ILE A 294 -1.38 12.12 -3.94
CA ILE A 294 -1.30 12.94 -5.16
C ILE A 294 -1.16 14.42 -4.81
N GLY A 295 -1.99 14.90 -3.89
CA GLY A 295 -2.05 16.32 -3.57
C GLY A 295 -0.76 16.90 -3.01
N LYS A 296 -0.08 16.20 -2.10
CA LYS A 296 1.22 16.65 -1.55
C LYS A 296 2.36 16.52 -2.58
N MET A 297 2.22 15.64 -3.54
CA MET A 297 3.16 15.57 -4.66
C MET A 297 3.00 16.79 -5.58
N LEU A 298 1.77 17.16 -5.93
CA LEU A 298 1.48 18.37 -6.71
C LEU A 298 1.98 19.63 -5.97
N GLU A 299 1.64 19.75 -4.68
CA GLU A 299 2.12 20.85 -3.83
C GLU A 299 3.64 20.97 -3.88
N TYR A 300 4.36 19.86 -3.73
CA TYR A 300 5.82 19.83 -3.76
C TYR A 300 6.38 20.30 -5.12
N VAL A 301 5.83 19.82 -6.23
CA VAL A 301 6.29 20.20 -7.58
C VAL A 301 5.97 21.67 -7.88
N PHE A 302 4.79 22.15 -7.49
CA PHE A 302 4.44 23.57 -7.58
C PHE A 302 5.39 24.43 -6.74
N TYR A 303 5.60 24.06 -5.48
CA TYR A 303 6.49 24.78 -4.57
C TYR A 303 7.90 24.86 -5.13
N THR A 304 8.46 23.76 -5.60
CA THR A 304 9.85 23.75 -6.07
C THR A 304 10.03 24.55 -7.36
N ASN A 305 9.12 24.40 -8.34
CA ASN A 305 9.30 24.99 -9.67
C ASN A 305 8.77 26.43 -9.75
N TYR A 306 7.66 26.72 -9.08
CA TYR A 306 6.95 27.97 -9.29
C TYR A 306 7.06 28.95 -8.10
N TYR A 307 7.30 28.44 -6.89
CA TYR A 307 7.61 29.29 -5.73
C TYR A 307 9.10 29.54 -5.60
N LEU A 308 9.94 28.49 -5.54
CA LEU A 308 11.39 28.65 -5.30
C LEU A 308 12.14 29.11 -6.56
N ASN A 309 11.87 28.49 -7.73
CA ASN A 309 12.68 28.73 -8.93
C ASN A 309 12.19 29.95 -9.73
N SER A 310 10.90 30.01 -10.11
CA SER A 310 10.38 31.07 -10.97
C SER A 310 9.70 32.22 -10.22
N ALA A 311 9.42 32.07 -8.93
CA ALA A 311 8.72 33.02 -8.09
C ALA A 311 7.40 33.58 -8.70
N THR A 312 6.69 32.72 -9.44
CA THR A 312 5.42 33.09 -10.08
C THR A 312 4.22 32.88 -9.17
N ILE A 313 4.35 32.03 -8.15
CA ILE A 313 3.36 31.84 -7.09
C ILE A 313 3.89 32.33 -5.75
N SER A 314 2.99 32.87 -4.93
CA SER A 314 3.27 33.34 -3.57
C SER A 314 2.90 32.32 -2.50
N TYR A 315 1.99 31.37 -2.84
CA TYR A 315 1.52 30.34 -1.92
C TYR A 315 1.01 29.13 -2.67
N VAL A 316 1.23 27.94 -2.12
CA VAL A 316 0.59 26.68 -2.55
C VAL A 316 0.37 25.78 -1.35
N SER A 317 -0.80 25.17 -1.26
CA SER A 317 -1.12 24.16 -0.23
C SER A 317 -2.21 23.21 -0.71
N PHE A 318 -2.05 21.94 -0.37
CA PHE A 318 -3.07 20.92 -0.57
C PHE A 318 -3.69 20.51 0.77
N TYR A 319 -5.01 20.45 0.82
CA TYR A 319 -5.74 20.03 2.01
C TYR A 319 -7.11 19.41 1.68
N LYS A 320 -7.63 18.63 2.61
CA LYS A 320 -9.04 18.20 2.65
C LYS A 320 -9.74 18.96 3.75
N THR A 321 -10.92 19.48 3.48
CA THR A 321 -11.73 20.20 4.49
C THR A 321 -12.19 19.29 5.63
N HIS A 322 -12.45 18.03 5.32
CA HIS A 322 -12.73 16.98 6.30
C HIS A 322 -12.23 15.63 5.76
N PRO A 323 -11.71 14.71 6.61
CA PRO A 323 -11.21 13.41 6.17
C PRO A 323 -12.25 12.55 5.42
N HIS A 324 -13.53 12.68 5.72
CA HIS A 324 -14.63 11.94 5.08
C HIS A 324 -15.15 12.57 3.79
N ASN A 325 -14.67 13.77 3.42
CA ASN A 325 -15.05 14.36 2.15
C ASN A 325 -14.29 13.71 1.01
N ASP A 326 -14.97 13.44 -0.08
CA ASP A 326 -14.34 12.93 -1.30
C ASP A 326 -13.58 14.03 -2.03
N GLU A 327 -13.98 15.29 -1.85
CA GLU A 327 -13.30 16.46 -2.40
C GLU A 327 -12.03 16.80 -1.63
N SER A 328 -11.01 17.17 -2.38
CA SER A 328 -9.76 17.78 -1.89
C SER A 328 -9.43 19.06 -2.68
N ILE A 329 -8.65 19.94 -2.09
CA ILE A 329 -8.40 21.28 -2.61
C ILE A 329 -6.91 21.54 -2.69
N LEU A 330 -6.46 21.95 -3.87
CA LEU A 330 -5.14 22.56 -4.07
C LEU A 330 -5.33 24.08 -4.23
N ARG A 331 -4.93 24.83 -3.22
CA ARG A 331 -4.97 26.28 -3.22
C ARG A 331 -3.65 26.83 -3.73
N ILE A 332 -3.73 27.74 -4.70
CA ILE A 332 -2.57 28.41 -5.28
C ILE A 332 -2.86 29.91 -5.29
N SER A 333 -1.92 30.73 -4.77
CA SER A 333 -1.96 32.17 -4.92
C SER A 333 -0.81 32.61 -5.85
N PHE A 334 -1.15 33.41 -6.86
CA PHE A 334 -0.21 33.90 -7.87
C PHE A 334 0.28 35.31 -7.50
N VAL A 335 1.50 35.65 -7.90
CA VAL A 335 2.04 37.03 -7.72
C VAL A 335 1.26 38.00 -8.60
N ASN A 336 0.90 37.61 -9.82
CA ASN A 336 0.06 38.37 -10.74
C ASN A 336 -1.22 37.61 -11.04
N ALA A 337 -2.30 38.33 -11.37
CA ALA A 337 -3.55 37.71 -11.78
C ALA A 337 -3.35 36.80 -13.00
N ILE A 338 -3.94 35.62 -12.97
CA ILE A 338 -3.84 34.60 -14.02
C ILE A 338 -5.23 34.10 -14.42
N GLU A 339 -5.42 33.82 -15.70
CA GLU A 339 -6.68 33.29 -16.20
C GLU A 339 -6.80 31.77 -15.95
N LYS A 340 -8.01 31.27 -15.71
CA LYS A 340 -8.28 29.84 -15.42
C LYS A 340 -7.72 28.87 -16.47
N PRO A 341 -7.74 29.13 -17.80
CA PRO A 341 -7.09 28.26 -18.77
C PRO A 341 -5.58 28.11 -18.55
N ALA A 342 -4.90 29.18 -18.14
CA ALA A 342 -3.46 29.12 -17.85
C ALA A 342 -3.18 28.32 -16.56
N VAL A 343 -4.05 28.39 -15.55
CA VAL A 343 -3.98 27.54 -14.36
C VAL A 343 -4.08 26.07 -14.73
N THR A 344 -5.00 25.70 -15.62
CA THR A 344 -5.15 24.31 -16.12
C THR A 344 -3.89 23.84 -16.85
N GLN A 345 -3.28 24.69 -17.69
CA GLN A 345 -2.02 24.36 -18.37
C GLN A 345 -0.87 24.15 -17.40
N LEU A 346 -0.77 25.00 -16.36
CA LEU A 346 0.24 24.85 -15.30
C LEU A 346 0.05 23.55 -14.53
N LEU A 347 -1.20 23.21 -14.17
CA LEU A 347 -1.51 21.95 -13.51
C LEU A 347 -1.12 20.75 -14.38
N SER A 348 -1.45 20.77 -15.67
CA SER A 348 -1.06 19.72 -16.62
C SER A 348 0.46 19.55 -16.68
N SER A 349 1.22 20.66 -16.74
CA SER A 349 2.69 20.64 -16.71
C SER A 349 3.24 20.03 -15.42
N VAL A 350 2.67 20.36 -14.27
CA VAL A 350 3.06 19.81 -12.97
C VAL A 350 2.73 18.32 -12.86
N CYS A 351 1.59 17.89 -13.37
CA CYS A 351 1.23 16.47 -13.44
C CYS A 351 2.23 15.68 -14.31
N ASN A 352 2.59 16.22 -15.50
CA ASN A 352 3.58 15.59 -16.36
C ASN A 352 4.95 15.47 -15.68
N LEU A 353 5.41 16.52 -15.01
CA LEU A 353 6.66 16.48 -14.22
C LEU A 353 6.60 15.43 -13.10
N SER A 354 5.46 15.32 -12.42
CA SER A 354 5.24 14.32 -11.38
C SER A 354 5.26 12.91 -11.94
N SER A 355 4.64 12.68 -13.10
CA SER A 355 4.68 11.41 -13.83
C SER A 355 6.12 11.00 -14.19
N GLU A 356 6.93 11.93 -14.73
CA GLU A 356 8.33 11.66 -15.08
C GLU A 356 9.19 11.27 -13.87
N ILE A 357 8.94 11.82 -12.69
CA ILE A 357 9.64 11.42 -11.46
C ILE A 357 9.41 9.94 -11.18
N PHE A 358 8.16 9.44 -11.23
CA PHE A 358 7.86 8.03 -10.96
C PHE A 358 8.30 7.11 -12.09
N LYS A 359 8.28 7.55 -13.34
CA LYS A 359 8.90 6.82 -14.47
C LYS A 359 10.41 6.64 -14.24
N SER A 360 11.10 7.69 -13.79
CA SER A 360 12.53 7.63 -13.46
C SER A 360 12.83 6.68 -12.30
N ILE A 361 11.99 6.67 -11.25
CA ILE A 361 12.14 5.72 -10.14
C ILE A 361 11.92 4.29 -10.63
N LYS A 362 10.84 4.03 -11.41
CA LYS A 362 10.53 2.70 -11.94
C LYS A 362 11.68 2.09 -12.74
N ASN A 363 12.36 2.91 -13.54
CA ASN A 363 13.46 2.45 -14.42
C ASN A 363 14.73 2.04 -13.65
N GLN A 364 14.82 2.34 -12.37
CA GLN A 364 15.98 1.98 -11.53
C GLN A 364 15.78 0.64 -10.80
N PHE A 365 14.60 0.03 -10.87
CA PHE A 365 14.26 -1.30 -10.38
C PHE A 365 14.12 -2.30 -11.53
#